data_e3c001fe5072132c1ec0299065fb10d5
#
_entry.id   e3c001fe5072132c1ec0299065fb10d5
#
_cell.length_a   1.000
_cell.length_b   1.000
_cell.length_c   1.000
_cell.angle_alpha   90.00
_cell.angle_beta   90.00
_cell.angle_gamma   90.00
#
_symmetry.space_group_name_H-M   'P 1'
#
loop_
_entity.id
_entity.type
_entity.pdbx_description
1 polymer ?
#
loop_
_entity_poly.entity_id
_entity_poly.type
_entity_poly.pdbx_seq_one_letter_code
_entity_poly.pdbx_strand_id
1 'polypeptide(L)'
;IYDLEERFPAAKEALKHGDVFLHVDEVDEYSHQKDPFKKKAVLERTDELMSEYFGDADRIIYFADHGTSCVTGEHILTDVPVWTTFDLGYEEGETITLKDLVPSILRSR
;
A
#
# COMPACT_ATOMS: atom_id res chain seq x y z
N ILE A 1 -12.54 -7.01 12.41
CA ILE A 1 -11.87 -7.33 11.13
C ILE A 1 -12.78 -6.97 9.99
N TYR A 2 -12.27 -6.22 9.04
CA TYR A 2 -13.01 -5.76 7.87
C TYR A 2 -12.55 -6.52 6.63
N ASP A 3 -13.49 -6.87 5.73
CA ASP A 3 -13.11 -7.32 4.39
C ASP A 3 -12.57 -6.14 3.56
N LEU A 4 -12.12 -6.40 2.34
CA LEU A 4 -11.52 -5.36 1.50
C LEU A 4 -12.47 -4.17 1.29
N GLU A 5 -13.75 -4.45 0.95
CA GLU A 5 -14.76 -3.41 0.66
C GLU A 5 -15.07 -2.55 1.89
N GLU A 6 -15.16 -3.16 3.07
CA GLU A 6 -15.49 -2.48 4.32
C GLU A 6 -14.32 -1.68 4.89
N ARG A 7 -13.11 -2.10 4.58
CA ARG A 7 -11.87 -1.53 5.11
C ARG A 7 -11.68 -0.07 4.70
N PHE A 8 -12.08 0.28 3.48
CA PHE A 8 -11.92 1.64 2.95
C PHE A 8 -12.84 2.66 3.62
N PRO A 9 -14.15 2.45 3.75
CA PRO A 9 -14.97 3.39 4.50
C PRO A 9 -14.59 3.48 5.98
N ALA A 10 -14.16 2.38 6.60
CA ALA A 10 -13.66 2.39 7.97
C ALA A 10 -12.39 3.25 8.10
N ALA A 11 -11.47 3.12 7.15
CA ALA A 11 -10.25 3.93 7.10
C ALA A 11 -10.56 5.41 6.89
N LYS A 12 -11.52 5.72 6.03
CA LYS A 12 -11.95 7.11 5.78
C LYS A 12 -12.51 7.76 7.05
N GLU A 13 -13.30 7.02 7.81
CA GLU A 13 -13.81 7.49 9.09
C GLU A 13 -12.68 7.70 10.11
N ALA A 14 -11.75 6.76 10.20
CA ALA A 14 -10.60 6.85 11.10
C ALA A 14 -9.69 8.03 10.76
N LEU A 15 -9.60 8.41 9.49
CA LEU A 15 -8.76 9.52 9.05
C LEU A 15 -9.18 10.87 9.67
N LYS A 16 -10.43 11.00 10.10
CA LYS A 16 -10.90 12.18 10.80
C LYS A 16 -10.25 12.36 12.17
N HIS A 17 -9.68 11.31 12.73
CA HIS A 17 -9.10 11.28 14.07
C HIS A 17 -7.58 11.18 14.09
N GLY A 18 -6.94 11.03 12.94
CA GLY A 18 -5.48 10.91 12.84
C GLY A 18 -5.05 10.22 11.56
N ASP A 19 -3.78 9.94 11.45
CA ASP A 19 -3.22 9.22 10.31
C ASP A 19 -3.70 7.78 10.30
N VAL A 20 -3.85 7.21 9.11
CA VAL A 20 -4.34 5.84 8.93
C VAL A 20 -3.32 5.03 8.14
N PHE A 21 -3.06 3.83 8.64
CA PHE A 21 -2.33 2.79 7.92
C PHE A 21 -3.35 1.76 7.45
N LEU A 22 -3.55 1.67 6.13
CA LEU A 22 -4.48 0.71 5.55
C LEU A 22 -3.68 -0.41 4.89
N HIS A 23 -3.88 -1.63 5.37
CA HIS A 23 -3.16 -2.81 4.89
C HIS A 23 -4.03 -3.65 3.97
N VAL A 24 -3.51 -4.00 2.79
CA VAL A 24 -4.15 -4.89 1.83
C VAL A 24 -3.30 -6.15 1.72
N ASP A 25 -3.59 -7.13 2.55
CA ASP A 25 -2.84 -8.39 2.62
C ASP A 25 -3.31 -9.43 1.59
N GLU A 26 -4.44 -9.23 0.96
CA GLU A 26 -4.97 -10.13 -0.07
C GLU A 26 -4.02 -10.28 -1.25
N VAL A 27 -3.25 -9.24 -1.58
CA VAL A 27 -2.23 -9.30 -2.65
C VAL A 27 -1.18 -10.36 -2.33
N ASP A 28 -0.69 -10.39 -1.11
CA ASP A 28 0.26 -11.40 -0.64
C ASP A 28 -0.37 -12.79 -0.57
N GLU A 29 -1.58 -12.89 -0.04
CA GLU A 29 -2.32 -14.15 0.05
C GLU A 29 -2.49 -14.83 -1.30
N TYR A 30 -2.92 -14.08 -2.33
CA TYR A 30 -3.10 -14.63 -3.67
C TYR A 30 -1.77 -14.97 -4.34
N SER A 31 -0.69 -14.27 -4.00
CA SER A 31 0.65 -14.65 -4.45
C SER A 31 1.06 -16.01 -3.85
N HIS A 32 0.82 -16.21 -2.55
CA HIS A 32 1.09 -17.51 -1.90
C HIS A 32 0.26 -18.64 -2.49
N GLN A 33 -0.96 -18.36 -2.93
CA GLN A 33 -1.84 -19.31 -3.60
C GLN A 33 -1.47 -19.53 -5.06
N LYS A 34 -0.47 -18.81 -5.58
CA LYS A 34 -0.05 -18.86 -6.99
C LYS A 34 -1.20 -18.51 -7.94
N ASP A 35 -2.03 -17.55 -7.54
CA ASP A 35 -3.19 -17.10 -8.31
C ASP A 35 -3.00 -15.68 -8.84
N PRO A 36 -2.35 -15.50 -10.00
CA PRO A 36 -2.10 -14.17 -10.55
C PRO A 36 -3.37 -13.46 -11.00
N PHE A 37 -4.43 -14.19 -11.33
CA PHE A 37 -5.70 -13.59 -11.77
C PHE A 37 -6.42 -12.92 -10.60
N LYS A 38 -6.49 -13.59 -9.45
CA LYS A 38 -7.08 -13.00 -8.25
C LYS A 38 -6.21 -11.87 -7.69
N LYS A 39 -4.89 -12.02 -7.76
CA LYS A 39 -3.96 -10.95 -7.38
C LYS A 39 -4.20 -9.68 -8.19
N LYS A 40 -4.32 -9.82 -9.51
CA LYS A 40 -4.60 -8.70 -10.42
C LYS A 40 -5.96 -8.08 -10.10
N ALA A 41 -6.99 -8.89 -9.89
CA ALA A 41 -8.33 -8.41 -9.58
C ALA A 41 -8.38 -7.61 -8.29
N VAL A 42 -7.67 -8.04 -7.25
CA VAL A 42 -7.63 -7.32 -5.97
C VAL A 42 -6.86 -6.01 -6.09
N LEU A 43 -5.80 -5.97 -6.90
CA LEU A 43 -5.08 -4.73 -7.17
C LEU A 43 -5.95 -3.72 -7.91
N GLU A 44 -6.69 -4.15 -8.91
CA GLU A 44 -7.62 -3.29 -9.67
C GLU A 44 -8.74 -2.78 -8.76
N ARG A 45 -9.30 -3.64 -7.92
CA ARG A 45 -10.34 -3.23 -6.99
C ARG A 45 -9.83 -2.26 -5.93
N THR A 46 -8.62 -2.48 -5.43
CA THR A 46 -7.96 -1.56 -4.49
C THR A 46 -7.80 -0.18 -5.11
N ASP A 47 -7.39 -0.12 -6.37
CA ASP A 47 -7.26 1.14 -7.11
C ASP A 47 -8.61 1.88 -7.21
N GLU A 48 -9.68 1.17 -7.57
CA GLU A 48 -11.02 1.74 -7.64
C GLU A 48 -11.48 2.27 -6.27
N LEU A 49 -11.25 1.52 -5.20
CA LEU A 49 -11.63 1.91 -3.84
C LEU A 49 -10.82 3.12 -3.36
N MET A 50 -9.54 3.19 -3.69
CA MET A 50 -8.72 4.36 -3.38
C MET A 50 -9.27 5.61 -4.06
N SER A 51 -9.64 5.51 -5.32
CA SER A 51 -10.23 6.63 -6.06
C SER A 51 -11.57 7.06 -5.46
N GLU A 52 -12.40 6.10 -5.07
CA GLU A 52 -13.73 6.36 -4.52
C GLU A 52 -13.66 7.04 -3.14
N TYR A 53 -12.81 6.54 -2.24
CA TYR A 53 -12.79 6.99 -0.85
C TYR A 53 -11.69 8.03 -0.54
N PHE A 54 -10.58 8.04 -1.27
CA PHE A 54 -9.41 8.88 -0.98
C PHE A 54 -8.95 9.72 -2.15
N GLY A 55 -9.79 9.90 -3.18
CA GLY A 55 -9.44 10.72 -4.35
C GLY A 55 -9.10 12.16 -4.02
N ASP A 56 -9.61 12.68 -2.90
CA ASP A 56 -9.38 14.04 -2.43
C ASP A 56 -8.46 14.12 -1.20
N ALA A 57 -7.81 13.01 -0.82
CA ALA A 57 -6.91 13.00 0.32
C ALA A 57 -5.64 13.82 0.02
N ASP A 58 -5.19 14.60 1.00
CA ASP A 58 -4.05 15.50 0.84
C ASP A 58 -2.73 14.75 0.69
N ARG A 59 -2.53 13.72 1.51
CA ARG A 59 -1.25 13.03 1.60
C ARG A 59 -1.48 11.53 1.62
N ILE A 60 -0.97 10.86 0.58
CA ILE A 60 -1.09 9.42 0.42
C ILE A 60 0.29 8.84 0.14
N ILE A 61 0.60 7.72 0.77
CA ILE A 61 1.79 6.93 0.49
C ILE A 61 1.35 5.52 0.14
N TYR A 62 1.81 5.02 -1.00
CA TYR A 62 1.67 3.63 -1.40
C TYR A 62 3.02 2.94 -1.26
N PHE A 63 3.06 1.83 -0.57
CA PHE A 63 4.28 1.06 -0.44
C PHE A 63 3.98 -0.41 -0.18
N ALA A 64 5.00 -1.24 -0.34
CA ALA A 64 4.95 -2.64 0.02
C ALA A 64 6.09 -2.95 0.98
N ASP A 65 5.92 -3.95 1.83
CA ASP A 65 6.94 -4.39 2.78
C ASP A 65 7.91 -5.40 2.15
N HIS A 66 7.44 -6.19 1.18
CA HIS A 66 8.26 -7.18 0.48
C HIS A 66 7.60 -7.58 -0.84
N GLY A 67 8.38 -8.24 -1.70
CA GLY A 67 7.84 -8.89 -2.89
C GLY A 67 7.39 -10.32 -2.56
N THR A 68 6.40 -10.81 -3.30
CA THR A 68 5.94 -12.21 -3.22
C THR A 68 5.66 -12.69 -4.65
N SER A 69 6.22 -13.83 -5.01
CA SER A 69 6.10 -14.39 -6.35
C SER A 69 4.83 -15.23 -6.50
N CYS A 70 4.02 -14.94 -7.52
CA CYS A 70 2.91 -15.80 -7.91
C CYS A 70 3.36 -17.11 -8.55
N VAL A 71 4.61 -17.20 -9.00
CA VAL A 71 5.16 -18.41 -9.63
C VAL A 71 5.57 -19.42 -8.56
N THR A 72 6.33 -18.97 -7.56
CA THR A 72 6.83 -19.84 -6.48
C THR A 72 5.91 -19.87 -5.26
N GLY A 73 5.10 -18.84 -5.06
CA GLY A 73 4.27 -18.65 -3.87
C GLY A 73 5.05 -18.23 -2.64
N GLU A 74 6.29 -17.76 -2.83
CA GLU A 74 7.20 -17.41 -1.74
C GLU A 74 7.59 -15.94 -1.78
N HIS A 75 7.99 -15.41 -0.61
CA HIS A 75 8.58 -14.08 -0.53
C HIS A 75 9.89 -14.03 -1.32
N ILE A 76 10.14 -12.90 -1.96
CA ILE A 76 11.37 -12.68 -2.73
C ILE A 76 12.11 -11.46 -2.21
N LEU A 77 13.44 -11.53 -2.24
CA LEU A 77 14.28 -10.40 -1.89
C LEU A 77 14.41 -9.49 -3.11
N THR A 78 13.67 -8.41 -3.08
CA THR A 78 13.66 -7.41 -4.17
C THR A 78 13.31 -6.05 -3.60
N ASP A 79 13.69 -5.00 -4.33
CA ASP A 79 13.20 -3.67 -4.03
C ASP A 79 11.72 -3.60 -4.32
N VAL A 80 11.00 -2.83 -3.52
CA VAL A 80 9.56 -2.61 -3.68
C VAL A 80 9.30 -1.12 -3.89
N PRO A 81 8.25 -0.76 -4.63
CA PRO A 81 7.98 0.63 -4.92
C PRO A 81 7.46 1.38 -3.70
N VAL A 82 7.81 2.66 -3.62
CA VAL A 82 7.17 3.63 -2.75
C VAL A 82 6.71 4.79 -3.63
N TRP A 83 5.44 5.11 -3.59
CA TRP A 83 4.88 6.19 -4.36
C TRP A 83 4.13 7.15 -3.42
N THR A 84 4.31 8.44 -3.58
CA THR A 84 3.73 9.45 -2.69
C THR A 84 3.07 10.57 -3.47
N THR A 85 2.08 11.22 -2.84
CA THR A 85 1.46 12.43 -3.36
C THR A 85 2.12 13.70 -2.84
N PHE A 86 3.19 13.57 -2.04
CA PHE A 86 3.90 14.69 -1.44
C PHE A 86 5.40 14.39 -1.36
N ASP A 87 6.21 15.42 -1.07
CA ASP A 87 7.65 15.29 -1.03
C ASP A 87 8.12 14.66 0.29
N LEU A 88 8.82 13.53 0.21
CA LEU A 88 9.45 12.86 1.34
C LEU A 88 10.90 13.29 1.57
N GLY A 89 11.44 14.16 0.70
CA GLY A 89 12.82 14.59 0.76
C GLY A 89 13.81 13.72 0.00
N TYR A 90 13.32 12.79 -0.82
CA TYR A 90 14.14 11.93 -1.67
C TYR A 90 13.87 12.23 -3.14
N GLU A 91 14.87 11.98 -3.99
CA GLU A 91 14.72 12.12 -5.44
C GLU A 91 13.99 10.89 -6.02
N GLU A 92 13.31 11.10 -7.14
CA GLU A 92 12.67 10.03 -7.88
C GLU A 92 13.71 8.99 -8.29
N GLY A 93 13.39 7.70 -8.07
CA GLY A 93 14.30 6.60 -8.35
C GLY A 93 15.31 6.30 -7.26
N GLU A 94 15.37 7.12 -6.20
CA GLU A 94 16.26 6.87 -5.07
C GLU A 94 15.77 5.68 -4.25
N THR A 95 16.72 4.84 -3.78
CA THR A 95 16.41 3.68 -2.94
C THR A 95 16.70 3.98 -1.49
N ILE A 96 15.73 3.71 -0.61
CA ILE A 96 15.86 3.87 0.84
C ILE A 96 15.51 2.55 1.53
N THR A 97 15.91 2.42 2.80
CA THR A 97 15.51 1.26 3.60
C THR A 97 14.13 1.50 4.21
N LEU A 98 13.37 0.43 4.42
CA LEU A 98 12.03 0.54 5.04
C LEU A 98 12.07 1.19 6.42
N LYS A 99 13.13 0.94 7.18
CA LYS A 99 13.28 1.54 8.52
C LYS A 99 13.37 3.07 8.49
N ASP A 100 13.73 3.66 7.35
CA ASP A 100 13.84 5.11 7.19
C ASP A 100 12.53 5.75 6.71
N LEU A 101 11.56 4.96 6.26
CA LEU A 101 10.32 5.46 5.68
C LEU A 101 9.47 6.23 6.69
N VAL A 102 9.16 5.65 7.85
CA VAL A 102 8.35 6.30 8.88
C VAL A 102 9.01 7.58 9.41
N PRO A 103 10.32 7.58 9.76
CA PRO A 103 11.00 8.82 10.11
C PRO A 103 10.92 9.90 9.03
N SER A 104 11.02 9.51 7.74
CA SER A 104 10.88 10.45 6.62
C SER A 104 9.49 11.07 6.56
N ILE A 105 8.45 10.28 6.79
CA ILE A 105 7.07 10.75 6.86
C ILE A 105 6.90 11.77 7.97
N LEU A 106 7.43 11.48 9.16
CA LEU A 106 7.33 12.37 10.31
C LEU A 106 8.07 13.69 10.09
N ARG A 107 9.24 13.64 9.42
CA ARG A 107 9.99 14.85 9.09
C ARG A 107 9.29 15.73 8.05
N SER A 108 8.49 15.15 7.17
CA SER A 108 7.82 15.87 6.08
C SER A 108 6.53 16.59 6.52
N ARG A 109 6.13 16.46 7.75
CA ARG A 109 4.94 17.11 8.30
C ARG A 109 5.11 18.60 8.50
#